data_a4dc8be93ff385787b1a3c9b67e45aea
#
_entry.id   a4dc8be93ff385787b1a3c9b67e45aea
#
_cell.length_a   1.000
_cell.length_b   1.000
_cell.length_c   1.000
_cell.angle_alpha   90.00
_cell.angle_beta   90.00
_cell.angle_gamma   90.00
#
_symmetry.space_group_name_H-M   'P 1'
#
loop_
_entity.id
_entity.type
_entity.pdbx_description
1 polymer ?
#
loop_
_entity_poly.entity_id
_entity_poly.type
_entity_poly.pdbx_seq_one_letter_code
_entity_poly.pdbx_strand_id
1 'polypeptide(L)'
;MPQQVTDSDVLNALRPIIDPDFNKSIVDLGFIKNLQIDGDHVAFAIELTTPACPVKEKFEKAGRENVLALEGVSAVDVTMTSNTRGRADAATADVLPGVKNTIAVASGKGGVGKSTTAVNLALSLRQKGATVGLLDADVYGPSLPLLTGTRGRPEVRDQKIIPHKAHGLSLMSIGYLVDDDSPVIWRGPMVHGLIKQFLTDVIWGELDYLIIDMPPGTGDAALTLTQQAPLSGAIIVTTANDLSLIDARKGLRMFQKVQVPVLGILENMSYFTPPDLPDRKYYLYGRGGGERTAAELDIPFLGEVPIDTRIVEGGDAGTPIVSIAPDSVAANAFTDLAGKIARQLVVLAERQPAVADTNITWATDQETG
;
A
#
# COMPACT_ATOMS: atom_id res chain seq x y z
N MET A 1 -23.84 41.23 22.50
CA MET A 1 -22.53 40.57 22.59
C MET A 1 -22.49 39.58 21.43
N PRO A 2 -21.46 39.51 20.61
CA PRO A 2 -21.38 38.48 19.61
C PRO A 2 -21.46 37.11 20.31
N GLN A 3 -22.25 36.23 19.78
CA GLN A 3 -22.44 34.88 20.31
C GLN A 3 -21.09 34.15 20.21
N GLN A 4 -20.56 33.69 21.32
CA GLN A 4 -19.27 32.98 21.33
C GLN A 4 -19.46 31.66 20.67
N VAL A 5 -18.67 31.37 19.65
CA VAL A 5 -18.69 30.09 18.91
C VAL A 5 -18.36 28.93 19.86
N THR A 6 -19.12 27.85 19.79
CA THR A 6 -18.96 26.69 20.65
C THR A 6 -18.42 25.46 19.83
N ASP A 7 -17.87 24.48 20.53
CA ASP A 7 -17.46 23.20 19.92
C ASP A 7 -18.61 22.57 19.12
N SER A 8 -19.84 22.66 19.60
CA SER A 8 -21.04 22.15 18.94
C SER A 8 -21.30 22.86 17.60
N ASP A 9 -21.08 24.16 17.52
CA ASP A 9 -21.27 24.93 16.29
C ASP A 9 -20.26 24.53 15.26
N VAL A 10 -18.98 24.37 15.65
CA VAL A 10 -17.90 23.90 14.77
C VAL A 10 -18.17 22.49 14.27
N LEU A 11 -18.52 21.55 15.17
CA LEU A 11 -18.82 20.17 14.78
C LEU A 11 -20.05 20.09 13.85
N ASN A 12 -21.08 20.92 14.08
CA ASN A 12 -22.24 21.00 13.20
C ASN A 12 -21.88 21.54 11.81
N ALA A 13 -20.98 22.53 11.72
CA ALA A 13 -20.48 23.06 10.46
C ALA A 13 -19.67 22.01 9.67
N LEU A 14 -18.99 21.08 10.35
CA LEU A 14 -18.22 20.00 9.75
C LEU A 14 -19.05 18.78 9.37
N ARG A 15 -20.26 18.57 9.94
CA ARG A 15 -21.14 17.42 9.64
C ARG A 15 -21.49 17.22 8.15
N PRO A 16 -21.65 18.24 7.31
CA PRO A 16 -21.91 18.05 5.88
C PRO A 16 -20.77 17.42 5.09
N ILE A 17 -19.57 17.34 5.67
CA ILE A 17 -18.41 16.71 5.04
C ILE A 17 -18.54 15.19 5.20
N ILE A 18 -18.90 14.53 4.11
CA ILE A 18 -19.14 13.06 4.07
C ILE A 18 -17.92 12.37 3.51
N ASP A 19 -17.45 11.38 4.25
CA ASP A 19 -16.42 10.46 3.74
C ASP A 19 -17.03 9.51 2.70
N PRO A 20 -16.50 9.46 1.46
CA PRO A 20 -17.07 8.64 0.39
C PRO A 20 -16.90 7.14 0.61
N ASP A 21 -16.00 6.71 1.49
CA ASP A 21 -15.69 5.31 1.75
C ASP A 21 -16.66 4.71 2.77
N PHE A 22 -17.00 5.51 3.77
CA PHE A 22 -17.91 5.11 4.85
C PHE A 22 -19.34 5.63 4.67
N ASN A 23 -19.54 6.56 3.74
CA ASN A 23 -20.81 7.28 3.54
C ASN A 23 -21.36 7.87 4.86
N LYS A 24 -20.46 8.37 5.70
CA LYS A 24 -20.74 8.98 7.01
C LYS A 24 -20.00 10.32 7.14
N SER A 25 -20.50 11.18 8.01
CA SER A 25 -19.82 12.43 8.34
C SER A 25 -18.44 12.17 8.97
N ILE A 26 -17.45 13.00 8.63
CA ILE A 26 -16.12 12.97 9.28
C ILE A 26 -16.22 13.22 10.80
N VAL A 27 -17.28 13.91 11.26
CA VAL A 27 -17.58 14.09 12.68
C VAL A 27 -18.04 12.79 13.32
N ASP A 28 -18.98 12.08 12.68
CA ASP A 28 -19.52 10.81 13.18
C ASP A 28 -18.49 9.68 13.13
N LEU A 29 -17.51 9.78 12.23
CA LEU A 29 -16.34 8.89 12.15
C LEU A 29 -15.28 9.19 13.20
N GLY A 30 -15.44 10.30 13.95
CA GLY A 30 -14.47 10.73 14.97
C GLY A 30 -13.14 11.21 14.39
N PHE A 31 -13.13 11.71 13.14
CA PHE A 31 -11.92 12.21 12.49
C PHE A 31 -11.48 13.58 13.03
N ILE A 32 -12.38 14.33 13.68
CA ILE A 32 -12.05 15.65 14.25
C ILE A 32 -11.33 15.44 15.58
N LYS A 33 -10.11 16.00 15.67
CA LYS A 33 -9.24 15.92 16.85
C LYS A 33 -8.75 17.32 17.25
N ASN A 34 -8.37 17.45 18.52
CA ASN A 34 -7.69 18.63 19.03
C ASN A 34 -8.42 19.96 18.69
N LEU A 35 -9.75 19.97 18.76
CA LEU A 35 -10.54 21.18 18.54
C LEU A 35 -10.24 22.19 19.65
N GLN A 36 -9.87 23.40 19.25
CA GLN A 36 -9.56 24.52 20.11
C GLN A 36 -10.20 25.78 19.54
N ILE A 37 -10.83 26.60 20.41
CA ILE A 37 -11.45 27.86 20.07
C ILE A 37 -10.83 28.92 20.97
N ASP A 38 -10.14 29.90 20.36
CA ASP A 38 -9.53 31.04 21.06
C ASP A 38 -10.07 32.33 20.46
N GLY A 39 -11.10 32.87 21.11
CA GLY A 39 -11.82 34.04 20.61
C GLY A 39 -12.52 33.77 19.28
N ASP A 40 -12.04 34.42 18.23
CA ASP A 40 -12.52 34.29 16.85
C ASP A 40 -11.64 33.35 15.97
N HIS A 41 -10.65 32.70 16.57
CA HIS A 41 -9.76 31.74 15.93
C HIS A 41 -10.13 30.31 16.31
N VAL A 42 -10.32 29.44 15.30
CA VAL A 42 -10.65 28.03 15.50
C VAL A 42 -9.52 27.15 14.90
N ALA A 43 -8.98 26.24 15.70
CA ALA A 43 -7.97 25.28 15.27
C ALA A 43 -8.46 23.85 15.51
N PHE A 44 -8.28 22.96 14.54
CA PHE A 44 -8.59 21.53 14.69
C PHE A 44 -7.75 20.67 13.75
N ALA A 45 -7.66 19.38 14.09
CA ALA A 45 -7.05 18.40 13.22
C ALA A 45 -8.11 17.49 12.60
N ILE A 46 -7.91 17.10 11.33
CA ILE A 46 -8.65 16.01 10.67
C ILE A 46 -7.71 14.81 10.58
N GLU A 47 -7.97 13.79 11.41
CA GLU A 47 -7.21 12.55 11.47
C GLU A 47 -7.77 11.54 10.49
N LEU A 48 -7.06 11.30 9.40
CA LEU A 48 -7.43 10.31 8.40
C LEU A 48 -6.97 8.91 8.80
N THR A 49 -7.61 7.90 8.25
CA THR A 49 -7.26 6.47 8.46
C THR A 49 -6.04 6.02 7.65
N THR A 50 -5.55 6.86 6.74
CA THR A 50 -4.34 6.64 5.94
C THR A 50 -3.78 7.96 5.43
N PRO A 51 -2.46 8.16 5.37
CA PRO A 51 -1.86 9.35 4.76
C PRO A 51 -2.08 9.42 3.25
N ALA A 52 -2.34 8.27 2.60
CA ALA A 52 -2.57 8.16 1.17
C ALA A 52 -4.03 8.41 0.75
N CYS A 53 -4.86 9.01 1.62
CA CYS A 53 -6.26 9.30 1.32
C CYS A 53 -6.40 10.29 0.13
N PRO A 54 -7.10 9.90 -0.95
CA PRO A 54 -7.23 10.75 -2.14
C PRO A 54 -8.11 11.98 -1.94
N VAL A 55 -8.90 12.03 -0.87
CA VAL A 55 -9.79 13.16 -0.56
C VAL A 55 -9.23 14.11 0.50
N LYS A 56 -7.96 13.94 0.91
CA LYS A 56 -7.29 14.73 1.94
C LYS A 56 -7.45 16.24 1.73
N GLU A 57 -7.06 16.74 0.55
CA GLU A 57 -7.12 18.17 0.22
C GLU A 57 -8.56 18.69 0.17
N LYS A 58 -9.50 17.85 -0.29
CA LYS A 58 -10.92 18.21 -0.30
C LYS A 58 -11.48 18.37 1.10
N PHE A 59 -11.09 17.50 2.03
CA PHE A 59 -11.53 17.62 3.44
C PHE A 59 -10.93 18.83 4.12
N GLU A 60 -9.63 19.10 3.90
CA GLU A 60 -8.98 20.29 4.45
C GLU A 60 -9.67 21.57 4.00
N LYS A 61 -9.88 21.69 2.67
CA LYS A 61 -10.55 22.85 2.08
C LYS A 61 -11.98 23.02 2.60
N ALA A 62 -12.78 21.96 2.54
CA ALA A 62 -14.17 22.01 3.00
C ALA A 62 -14.25 22.28 4.52
N GLY A 63 -13.37 21.70 5.31
CA GLY A 63 -13.29 21.96 6.75
C GLY A 63 -13.01 23.42 7.06
N ARG A 64 -12.02 24.01 6.38
CA ARG A 64 -11.68 25.43 6.51
C ARG A 64 -12.84 26.32 6.08
N GLU A 65 -13.43 26.10 4.91
CA GLU A 65 -14.52 26.91 4.35
C GLU A 65 -15.77 26.86 5.23
N ASN A 66 -16.18 25.68 5.68
CA ASN A 66 -17.38 25.51 6.49
C ASN A 66 -17.26 26.19 7.87
N VAL A 67 -16.10 26.11 8.53
CA VAL A 67 -15.90 26.70 9.85
C VAL A 67 -15.71 28.21 9.73
N LEU A 68 -15.02 28.70 8.69
CA LEU A 68 -14.87 30.15 8.46
C LEU A 68 -16.19 30.84 8.13
N ALA A 69 -17.21 30.11 7.66
CA ALA A 69 -18.55 30.63 7.40
C ALA A 69 -19.40 30.87 8.68
N LEU A 70 -18.92 30.42 9.84
CA LEU A 70 -19.61 30.65 11.13
C LEU A 70 -19.48 32.12 11.53
N GLU A 71 -20.58 32.69 12.01
CA GLU A 71 -20.59 34.06 12.57
C GLU A 71 -19.69 34.11 13.81
N GLY A 72 -18.74 35.05 13.84
CA GLY A 72 -17.78 35.22 14.93
C GLY A 72 -16.46 34.47 14.74
N VAL A 73 -16.22 33.78 13.59
CA VAL A 73 -14.94 33.18 13.24
C VAL A 73 -14.23 34.02 12.18
N SER A 74 -12.99 34.44 12.47
CA SER A 74 -12.16 35.23 11.56
C SER A 74 -10.97 34.44 11.00
N ALA A 75 -10.51 33.39 11.71
CA ALA A 75 -9.39 32.56 11.30
C ALA A 75 -9.62 31.07 11.62
N VAL A 76 -9.16 30.21 10.72
CA VAL A 76 -9.28 28.74 10.86
C VAL A 76 -7.99 28.06 10.49
N ASP A 77 -7.43 27.28 11.42
CA ASP A 77 -6.28 26.41 11.20
C ASP A 77 -6.71 24.95 11.16
N VAL A 78 -6.54 24.32 9.99
CA VAL A 78 -6.81 22.90 9.80
C VAL A 78 -5.50 22.16 9.65
N THR A 79 -5.25 21.21 10.55
CA THR A 79 -4.09 20.31 10.48
C THR A 79 -4.54 18.92 9.99
N MET A 80 -3.95 18.45 8.91
CA MET A 80 -4.21 17.09 8.41
C MET A 80 -3.26 16.11 9.05
N THR A 81 -3.79 15.17 9.82
CA THR A 81 -3.04 14.06 10.41
C THR A 81 -3.53 12.73 9.88
N SER A 82 -2.79 11.66 10.11
CA SER A 82 -3.21 10.32 9.73
C SER A 82 -2.75 9.30 10.76
N ASN A 83 -3.63 8.33 11.01
CA ASN A 83 -3.32 7.18 11.82
C ASN A 83 -3.69 5.93 11.02
N THR A 84 -2.68 5.36 10.32
CA THR A 84 -2.89 4.17 9.49
C THR A 84 -3.36 3.02 10.37
N ARG A 85 -4.58 2.54 10.10
CA ARG A 85 -5.10 1.36 10.79
C ARG A 85 -4.48 0.12 10.16
N GLY A 86 -3.85 -0.70 10.97
CA GLY A 86 -3.32 -1.99 10.58
C GLY A 86 -4.33 -3.11 10.76
N ARG A 87 -4.07 -4.25 10.14
CA ARG A 87 -4.77 -5.48 10.45
C ARG A 87 -4.31 -5.93 11.83
N ALA A 88 -5.18 -5.83 12.83
CA ALA A 88 -4.89 -6.15 14.23
C ALA A 88 -4.94 -7.67 14.50
N ASP A 89 -4.19 -8.47 13.74
CA ASP A 89 -4.05 -9.90 14.04
C ASP A 89 -2.82 -10.12 14.93
N ALA A 90 -2.97 -10.80 16.04
CA ALA A 90 -1.88 -11.15 16.96
C ALA A 90 -0.70 -11.84 16.23
N ALA A 91 -1.00 -12.67 15.22
CA ALA A 91 -0.01 -13.32 14.38
C ALA A 91 0.88 -12.33 13.58
N THR A 92 0.38 -11.14 13.23
CA THR A 92 1.13 -10.09 12.53
C THR A 92 2.19 -9.47 13.43
N ALA A 93 1.85 -9.24 14.69
CA ALA A 93 2.74 -8.62 15.67
C ALA A 93 3.98 -9.48 15.98
N ASP A 94 3.83 -10.80 15.92
CA ASP A 94 4.94 -11.73 16.21
C ASP A 94 5.94 -11.84 15.06
N VAL A 95 5.50 -11.71 13.81
CA VAL A 95 6.34 -11.91 12.61
C VAL A 95 6.92 -10.59 12.09
N LEU A 96 6.11 -9.51 12.06
CA LEU A 96 6.48 -8.20 11.54
C LEU A 96 6.09 -7.10 12.55
N PRO A 97 6.77 -7.04 13.71
CA PRO A 97 6.48 -6.02 14.71
C PRO A 97 6.68 -4.61 14.13
N GLY A 98 5.71 -3.72 14.36
CA GLY A 98 5.76 -2.35 13.87
C GLY A 98 5.26 -2.15 12.42
N VAL A 99 4.91 -3.22 11.68
CA VAL A 99 4.36 -3.12 10.33
C VAL A 99 2.83 -3.19 10.38
N LYS A 100 2.15 -2.12 9.99
CA LYS A 100 0.69 -2.02 10.06
C LYS A 100 -0.01 -2.80 8.93
N ASN A 101 0.48 -2.69 7.70
CA ASN A 101 -0.10 -3.37 6.54
C ASN A 101 0.98 -3.99 5.66
N THR A 102 0.79 -5.24 5.27
CA THR A 102 1.69 -5.97 4.36
C THR A 102 0.95 -6.27 3.07
N ILE A 103 1.48 -5.78 1.93
CA ILE A 103 0.83 -5.87 0.62
C ILE A 103 1.69 -6.70 -0.32
N ALA A 104 1.15 -7.81 -0.81
CA ALA A 104 1.79 -8.61 -1.86
C ALA A 104 1.54 -8.01 -3.24
N VAL A 105 2.61 -7.83 -4.03
CA VAL A 105 2.54 -7.53 -5.46
C VAL A 105 2.90 -8.80 -6.21
N ALA A 106 1.92 -9.41 -6.86
CA ALA A 106 2.05 -10.71 -7.49
C ALA A 106 1.73 -10.65 -8.98
N SER A 107 2.21 -11.62 -9.72
CA SER A 107 1.88 -11.81 -11.13
C SER A 107 1.79 -13.29 -11.47
N GLY A 108 0.96 -13.64 -12.45
CA GLY A 108 0.85 -15.03 -12.93
C GLY A 108 2.08 -15.51 -13.68
N LYS A 109 2.85 -14.60 -14.29
CA LYS A 109 4.08 -14.90 -15.04
C LYS A 109 5.10 -13.77 -14.92
N GLY A 110 6.35 -14.04 -15.30
CA GLY A 110 7.41 -13.04 -15.41
C GLY A 110 7.19 -12.05 -16.57
N GLY A 111 7.85 -10.89 -16.51
CA GLY A 111 7.86 -9.89 -17.58
C GLY A 111 6.65 -8.99 -17.70
N VAL A 112 5.68 -9.03 -16.76
CA VAL A 112 4.51 -8.15 -16.77
C VAL A 112 4.73 -6.81 -16.03
N GLY A 113 5.93 -6.56 -15.50
CA GLY A 113 6.28 -5.34 -14.77
C GLY A 113 5.86 -5.35 -13.29
N LYS A 114 5.82 -6.52 -12.67
CA LYS A 114 5.53 -6.73 -11.24
C LYS A 114 6.43 -5.89 -10.34
N SER A 115 7.74 -6.03 -10.46
CA SER A 115 8.73 -5.34 -9.61
C SER A 115 8.74 -3.85 -9.84
N THR A 116 8.60 -3.40 -11.09
CA THR A 116 8.41 -1.98 -11.44
C THR A 116 7.17 -1.41 -10.76
N THR A 117 6.08 -2.18 -10.74
CA THR A 117 4.84 -1.79 -10.03
C THR A 117 5.08 -1.71 -8.53
N ALA A 118 5.76 -2.70 -7.93
CA ALA A 118 6.04 -2.72 -6.49
C ALA A 118 6.86 -1.49 -6.04
N VAL A 119 7.91 -1.14 -6.79
CA VAL A 119 8.75 0.03 -6.51
C VAL A 119 7.95 1.33 -6.63
N ASN A 120 7.23 1.52 -7.74
CA ASN A 120 6.48 2.77 -7.98
C ASN A 120 5.26 2.91 -7.04
N LEU A 121 4.61 1.81 -6.65
CA LEU A 121 3.58 1.81 -5.61
C LEU A 121 4.15 2.23 -4.25
N ALA A 122 5.29 1.66 -3.84
CA ALA A 122 5.95 2.01 -2.58
C ALA A 122 6.32 3.50 -2.54
N LEU A 123 6.87 4.03 -3.64
CA LEU A 123 7.20 5.45 -3.77
C LEU A 123 5.97 6.35 -3.75
N SER A 124 4.89 5.96 -4.44
CA SER A 124 3.64 6.71 -4.45
C SER A 124 3.00 6.79 -3.06
N LEU A 125 3.02 5.69 -2.28
CA LEU A 125 2.59 5.69 -0.88
C LEU A 125 3.48 6.60 -0.03
N ARG A 126 4.80 6.55 -0.24
CA ARG A 126 5.76 7.41 0.47
C ARG A 126 5.55 8.89 0.17
N GLN A 127 5.30 9.26 -1.09
CA GLN A 127 5.02 10.66 -1.49
C GLN A 127 3.73 11.19 -0.85
N LYS A 128 2.77 10.33 -0.57
CA LYS A 128 1.54 10.67 0.16
C LYS A 128 1.75 10.79 1.69
N GLY A 129 2.99 10.56 2.17
CA GLY A 129 3.38 10.74 3.57
C GLY A 129 3.42 9.48 4.42
N ALA A 130 3.22 8.29 3.82
CA ALA A 130 3.34 7.02 4.54
C ALA A 130 4.80 6.64 4.82
N THR A 131 5.04 5.89 5.89
CA THR A 131 6.29 5.17 6.13
C THR A 131 6.23 3.82 5.44
N VAL A 132 7.18 3.55 4.50
CA VAL A 132 7.07 2.40 3.61
C VAL A 132 8.36 1.59 3.55
N GLY A 133 8.21 0.27 3.68
CA GLY A 133 9.23 -0.72 3.35
C GLY A 133 8.92 -1.44 2.04
N LEU A 134 9.95 -1.94 1.38
CA LEU A 134 9.85 -2.76 0.18
C LEU A 134 10.79 -3.96 0.29
N LEU A 135 10.19 -5.14 0.27
CA LEU A 135 10.89 -6.42 0.27
C LEU A 135 10.79 -7.06 -1.12
N ASP A 136 11.91 -7.27 -1.76
CA ASP A 136 12.02 -8.09 -2.97
C ASP A 136 12.28 -9.55 -2.58
N ALA A 137 11.25 -10.35 -2.73
CA ALA A 137 11.26 -11.78 -2.45
C ALA A 137 11.37 -12.63 -3.72
N ASP A 138 11.63 -12.03 -4.88
CA ASP A 138 11.89 -12.75 -6.13
C ASP A 138 13.32 -13.31 -6.14
N VAL A 139 13.46 -14.48 -5.55
CA VAL A 139 14.77 -15.16 -5.41
C VAL A 139 15.39 -15.59 -6.74
N TYR A 140 14.62 -15.64 -7.82
CA TYR A 140 15.08 -16.07 -9.14
C TYR A 140 15.54 -14.91 -10.03
N GLY A 141 15.02 -13.72 -9.78
CA GLY A 141 15.33 -12.54 -10.58
C GLY A 141 15.19 -11.25 -9.76
N PRO A 142 16.03 -11.09 -8.70
CA PRO A 142 15.94 -9.91 -7.85
C PRO A 142 16.26 -8.66 -8.66
N SER A 143 15.36 -7.71 -8.65
CA SER A 143 15.46 -6.49 -9.47
C SER A 143 15.51 -5.19 -8.65
N LEU A 144 15.22 -5.27 -7.35
CA LEU A 144 15.15 -4.09 -6.49
C LEU A 144 16.46 -3.28 -6.43
N PRO A 145 17.65 -3.91 -6.34
CA PRO A 145 18.91 -3.15 -6.33
C PRO A 145 19.08 -2.28 -7.57
N LEU A 146 18.77 -2.82 -8.76
CA LEU A 146 18.81 -2.07 -10.02
C LEU A 146 17.77 -0.95 -10.02
N LEU A 147 16.51 -1.28 -9.79
CA LEU A 147 15.37 -0.35 -9.87
C LEU A 147 15.47 0.83 -8.89
N THR A 148 16.26 0.72 -7.83
CA THR A 148 16.43 1.76 -6.80
C THR A 148 17.84 2.34 -6.75
N GLY A 149 18.75 1.89 -7.62
CA GLY A 149 20.13 2.34 -7.64
C GLY A 149 20.93 1.99 -6.38
N THR A 150 20.48 1.00 -5.61
CA THR A 150 21.12 0.58 -4.35
C THR A 150 22.04 -0.60 -4.58
N ARG A 151 23.17 -0.65 -3.87
CA ARG A 151 24.19 -1.71 -4.02
C ARG A 151 24.81 -2.07 -2.69
N GLY A 152 25.47 -3.23 -2.66
CA GLY A 152 26.24 -3.72 -1.54
C GLY A 152 25.41 -4.50 -0.52
N ARG A 153 26.11 -5.16 0.38
CA ARG A 153 25.48 -5.99 1.42
C ARG A 153 24.89 -5.10 2.51
N PRO A 154 23.71 -5.45 3.07
CA PRO A 154 23.16 -4.72 4.21
C PRO A 154 24.05 -4.90 5.46
N GLU A 155 24.05 -3.89 6.30
CA GLU A 155 24.72 -3.96 7.61
C GLU A 155 24.00 -4.99 8.50
N VAL A 156 24.77 -5.76 9.25
CA VAL A 156 24.24 -6.68 10.28
C VAL A 156 24.73 -6.18 11.64
N ARG A 157 23.78 -5.97 12.54
CA ARG A 157 24.05 -5.55 13.93
C ARG A 157 23.25 -6.43 14.89
N ASP A 158 23.89 -6.99 15.89
CA ASP A 158 23.26 -7.87 16.89
C ASP A 158 22.40 -8.99 16.26
N GLN A 159 22.94 -9.64 15.23
CA GLN A 159 22.28 -10.69 14.43
C GLN A 159 21.03 -10.23 13.67
N LYS A 160 20.76 -8.93 13.60
CA LYS A 160 19.67 -8.35 12.84
C LYS A 160 20.19 -7.63 11.59
N ILE A 161 19.40 -7.63 10.55
CA ILE A 161 19.71 -7.01 9.26
C ILE A 161 19.15 -5.59 9.24
N ILE A 162 20.01 -4.62 8.96
CA ILE A 162 19.59 -3.22 8.77
C ILE A 162 19.20 -3.04 7.29
N PRO A 163 17.94 -2.73 6.96
CA PRO A 163 17.53 -2.54 5.58
C PRO A 163 18.21 -1.32 4.95
N HIS A 164 18.52 -1.41 3.67
CA HIS A 164 18.99 -0.24 2.91
C HIS A 164 17.97 0.91 2.96
N LYS A 165 18.48 2.13 2.88
CA LYS A 165 17.63 3.34 2.81
C LYS A 165 17.90 4.06 1.49
N ALA A 166 16.91 4.10 0.61
CA ALA A 166 16.95 4.89 -0.61
C ALA A 166 15.56 5.41 -0.94
N HIS A 167 15.48 6.56 -1.60
CA HIS A 167 14.22 7.22 -1.98
C HIS A 167 13.22 7.40 -0.82
N GLY A 168 13.71 7.39 0.44
CA GLY A 168 12.87 7.46 1.65
C GLY A 168 12.17 6.15 2.01
N LEU A 169 12.54 5.03 1.38
CA LEU A 169 12.06 3.68 1.65
C LEU A 169 13.07 2.88 2.48
N SER A 170 12.57 1.87 3.21
CA SER A 170 13.38 0.78 3.78
C SER A 170 13.38 -0.38 2.80
N LEU A 171 14.54 -0.81 2.32
CA LEU A 171 14.68 -1.75 1.21
C LEU A 171 15.41 -3.03 1.65
N MET A 172 14.86 -4.18 1.30
CA MET A 172 15.55 -5.46 1.42
C MET A 172 15.31 -6.32 0.19
N SER A 173 16.35 -6.97 -0.30
CA SER A 173 16.32 -7.88 -1.45
C SER A 173 17.36 -8.98 -1.28
N ILE A 174 17.06 -10.15 -1.81
CA ILE A 174 18.06 -11.21 -1.97
C ILE A 174 19.23 -10.74 -2.85
N GLY A 175 18.97 -9.83 -3.80
CA GLY A 175 19.97 -9.26 -4.67
C GLY A 175 21.10 -8.51 -3.96
N TYR A 176 20.93 -8.13 -2.69
CA TYR A 176 22.02 -7.58 -1.87
C TYR A 176 22.93 -8.65 -1.25
N LEU A 177 22.51 -9.92 -1.25
CA LEU A 177 23.21 -11.02 -0.59
C LEU A 177 23.95 -11.92 -1.57
N VAL A 178 23.60 -11.86 -2.84
CA VAL A 178 24.22 -12.65 -3.93
C VAL A 178 25.08 -11.76 -4.80
N ASP A 179 26.17 -12.29 -5.30
CA ASP A 179 27.02 -11.59 -6.25
C ASP A 179 26.43 -11.79 -7.66
N ASP A 180 26.41 -10.72 -8.47
CA ASP A 180 25.78 -10.68 -9.80
C ASP A 180 26.25 -11.80 -10.75
N ASP A 181 27.51 -12.26 -10.59
CA ASP A 181 28.13 -13.25 -11.46
C ASP A 181 28.06 -14.68 -10.91
N SER A 182 27.45 -14.91 -9.74
CA SER A 182 27.43 -16.23 -9.11
C SER A 182 26.07 -16.90 -9.27
N PRO A 183 25.95 -17.99 -10.05
CA PRO A 183 24.70 -18.74 -10.13
C PRO A 183 24.41 -19.43 -8.79
N VAL A 184 23.47 -18.90 -8.05
CA VAL A 184 22.99 -19.53 -6.81
C VAL A 184 21.87 -20.49 -7.14
N ILE A 185 22.08 -21.77 -6.83
CA ILE A 185 21.04 -22.79 -6.99
C ILE A 185 20.15 -22.78 -5.76
N TRP A 186 19.01 -22.09 -5.85
CA TRP A 186 18.02 -22.02 -4.78
C TRP A 186 17.26 -23.34 -4.66
N ARG A 187 17.35 -24.00 -3.50
CA ARG A 187 16.50 -25.15 -3.15
C ARG A 187 15.36 -24.71 -2.24
N GLY A 188 14.20 -25.35 -2.34
CA GLY A 188 12.99 -24.98 -1.58
C GLY A 188 13.22 -24.67 -0.10
N PRO A 189 13.91 -25.53 0.70
CA PRO A 189 14.19 -25.25 2.11
C PRO A 189 15.05 -23.99 2.34
N MET A 190 15.95 -23.65 1.41
CA MET A 190 16.78 -22.44 1.51
C MET A 190 15.93 -21.19 1.28
N VAL A 191 15.06 -21.22 0.27
CA VAL A 191 14.11 -20.13 -0.02
C VAL A 191 13.19 -19.87 1.16
N HIS A 192 12.65 -20.94 1.74
CA HIS A 192 11.81 -20.87 2.94
C HIS A 192 12.52 -20.22 4.13
N GLY A 193 13.74 -20.63 4.43
CA GLY A 193 14.55 -20.05 5.51
C GLY A 193 14.87 -18.58 5.28
N LEU A 194 15.20 -18.20 4.04
CA LEU A 194 15.52 -16.84 3.66
C LEU A 194 14.31 -15.91 3.78
N ILE A 195 13.16 -16.33 3.27
CA ILE A 195 11.91 -15.56 3.39
C ILE A 195 11.59 -15.32 4.87
N LYS A 196 11.67 -16.36 5.69
CA LYS A 196 11.48 -16.22 7.12
C LYS A 196 12.45 -15.19 7.72
N GLN A 197 13.75 -15.29 7.39
CA GLN A 197 14.77 -14.36 7.87
C GLN A 197 14.47 -12.91 7.45
N PHE A 198 14.02 -12.67 6.23
CA PHE A 198 13.65 -11.32 5.77
C PHE A 198 12.44 -10.75 6.52
N LEU A 199 11.54 -11.59 6.96
CA LEU A 199 10.38 -11.17 7.74
C LEU A 199 10.77 -10.91 9.22
N THR A 200 11.60 -11.78 9.83
CA THR A 200 11.84 -11.75 11.28
C THR A 200 13.14 -11.07 11.70
N ASP A 201 14.17 -11.08 10.85
CA ASP A 201 15.51 -10.60 11.22
C ASP A 201 15.88 -9.24 10.63
N VAL A 202 15.10 -8.73 9.67
CA VAL A 202 15.24 -7.37 9.18
C VAL A 202 14.59 -6.39 10.16
N ILE A 203 15.32 -5.34 10.56
CA ILE A 203 14.78 -4.27 11.41
C ILE A 203 13.97 -3.31 10.52
N TRP A 204 12.72 -3.65 10.27
CA TRP A 204 11.82 -2.82 9.47
C TRP A 204 11.44 -1.51 10.17
N GLY A 205 11.35 -1.51 11.52
CA GLY A 205 10.87 -0.38 12.32
C GLY A 205 9.36 -0.17 12.15
N GLU A 206 8.90 1.05 12.48
CA GLU A 206 7.49 1.42 12.36
C GLU A 206 7.15 1.76 10.91
N LEU A 207 6.36 0.91 10.25
CA LEU A 207 5.92 1.07 8.88
C LEU A 207 4.39 1.09 8.78
N ASP A 208 3.87 2.04 7.99
CA ASP A 208 2.46 2.01 7.58
C ASP A 208 2.20 0.89 6.58
N TYR A 209 3.18 0.67 5.67
CA TYR A 209 3.09 -0.36 4.62
C TYR A 209 4.43 -1.06 4.41
N LEU A 210 4.38 -2.40 4.31
CA LEU A 210 5.45 -3.21 3.75
C LEU A 210 4.96 -3.79 2.42
N ILE A 211 5.55 -3.36 1.32
CA ILE A 211 5.28 -3.92 -0.01
C ILE A 211 6.19 -5.12 -0.21
N ILE A 212 5.62 -6.24 -0.63
CA ILE A 212 6.38 -7.46 -0.95
C ILE A 212 6.27 -7.74 -2.45
N ASP A 213 7.38 -7.59 -3.15
CA ASP A 213 7.51 -8.01 -4.54
C ASP A 213 7.69 -9.54 -4.58
N MET A 214 6.65 -10.25 -5.03
CA MET A 214 6.58 -11.71 -4.96
C MET A 214 7.33 -12.39 -6.09
N PRO A 215 7.80 -13.63 -5.91
CA PRO A 215 8.22 -14.46 -7.04
C PRO A 215 7.11 -14.57 -8.09
N PRO A 216 7.43 -14.61 -9.41
CA PRO A 216 6.43 -14.77 -10.45
C PRO A 216 5.77 -16.15 -10.42
N GLY A 217 4.49 -16.20 -10.79
CA GLY A 217 3.73 -17.45 -10.84
C GLY A 217 3.15 -17.89 -9.50
N THR A 218 2.77 -19.15 -9.41
CA THR A 218 2.09 -19.78 -8.27
C THR A 218 2.86 -20.97 -7.69
N GLY A 219 4.17 -20.97 -7.88
CA GLY A 219 5.06 -22.04 -7.40
C GLY A 219 5.30 -22.00 -5.89
N ASP A 220 6.15 -22.94 -5.44
CA ASP A 220 6.42 -23.16 -4.01
C ASP A 220 6.93 -21.92 -3.28
N ALA A 221 7.76 -21.09 -3.92
CA ALA A 221 8.27 -19.87 -3.31
C ALA A 221 7.13 -18.86 -3.03
N ALA A 222 6.23 -18.64 -4.00
CA ALA A 222 5.08 -17.77 -3.83
C ALA A 222 4.12 -18.31 -2.74
N LEU A 223 3.84 -19.60 -2.74
CA LEU A 223 2.99 -20.23 -1.73
C LEU A 223 3.61 -20.16 -0.34
N THR A 224 4.90 -20.44 -0.21
CA THR A 224 5.64 -20.31 1.07
C THR A 224 5.53 -18.88 1.63
N LEU A 225 5.74 -17.87 0.78
CA LEU A 225 5.64 -16.48 1.20
C LEU A 225 4.24 -16.13 1.70
N THR A 226 3.19 -16.57 0.98
CA THR A 226 1.80 -16.32 1.40
C THR A 226 1.41 -16.99 2.70
N GLN A 227 2.10 -18.06 3.09
CA GLN A 227 1.87 -18.76 4.34
C GLN A 227 2.66 -18.17 5.51
N GLN A 228 3.80 -17.55 5.25
CA GLN A 228 4.69 -17.01 6.28
C GLN A 228 4.45 -15.51 6.54
N ALA A 229 4.16 -14.74 5.50
CA ALA A 229 3.92 -13.30 5.63
C ALA A 229 2.48 -13.04 6.05
N PRO A 230 2.24 -12.22 7.08
CA PRO A 230 0.90 -11.81 7.49
C PRO A 230 0.34 -10.77 6.51
N LEU A 231 -0.14 -11.23 5.35
CA LEU A 231 -0.58 -10.37 4.25
C LEU A 231 -1.92 -9.71 4.57
N SER A 232 -1.97 -8.39 4.53
CA SER A 232 -3.20 -7.59 4.60
C SER A 232 -3.99 -7.64 3.30
N GLY A 233 -3.30 -7.87 2.17
CA GLY A 233 -3.92 -8.04 0.87
C GLY A 233 -2.90 -8.24 -0.25
N ALA A 234 -3.40 -8.58 -1.44
CA ALA A 234 -2.59 -8.82 -2.63
C ALA A 234 -3.13 -8.08 -3.84
N ILE A 235 -2.24 -7.55 -4.68
CA ILE A 235 -2.52 -7.04 -6.02
C ILE A 235 -1.99 -7.99 -7.07
N ILE A 236 -2.76 -8.17 -8.15
CA ILE A 236 -2.36 -8.99 -9.29
C ILE A 236 -2.01 -8.08 -10.45
N VAL A 237 -0.74 -8.09 -10.86
CA VAL A 237 -0.25 -7.36 -12.03
C VAL A 237 -0.32 -8.25 -13.26
N THR A 238 -0.93 -7.77 -14.33
CA THR A 238 -1.07 -8.49 -15.59
C THR A 238 -0.94 -7.56 -16.79
N THR A 239 -0.86 -8.11 -17.97
CA THR A 239 -1.06 -7.40 -19.25
C THR A 239 -2.38 -7.84 -19.88
N ALA A 240 -2.89 -7.12 -20.87
CA ALA A 240 -4.22 -7.35 -21.45
C ALA A 240 -4.39 -8.64 -22.25
N ASN A 241 -3.29 -9.33 -22.60
CA ASN A 241 -3.36 -10.52 -23.44
C ASN A 241 -3.82 -11.78 -22.69
N ASP A 242 -4.55 -12.66 -23.38
CA ASP A 242 -5.21 -13.81 -22.77
C ASP A 242 -4.24 -14.75 -22.02
N LEU A 243 -3.02 -14.94 -22.53
CA LEU A 243 -2.03 -15.79 -21.87
C LEU A 243 -1.68 -15.25 -20.46
N SER A 244 -1.51 -13.93 -20.32
CA SER A 244 -1.24 -13.29 -19.02
C SER A 244 -2.45 -13.40 -18.09
N LEU A 245 -3.65 -13.27 -18.66
CA LEU A 245 -4.90 -13.33 -17.89
C LEU A 245 -5.19 -14.73 -17.34
N ILE A 246 -4.87 -15.79 -18.11
CA ILE A 246 -4.97 -17.18 -17.62
C ILE A 246 -4.10 -17.37 -16.37
N ASP A 247 -2.86 -16.87 -16.40
CA ASP A 247 -1.95 -17.01 -15.27
C ASP A 247 -2.31 -16.06 -14.11
N ALA A 248 -2.82 -14.86 -14.39
CA ALA A 248 -3.36 -13.97 -13.38
C ALA A 248 -4.52 -14.61 -12.58
N ARG A 249 -5.42 -15.35 -13.26
CA ARG A 249 -6.50 -16.13 -12.63
C ARG A 249 -5.97 -17.22 -11.70
N LYS A 250 -4.87 -17.88 -12.06
CA LYS A 250 -4.20 -18.88 -11.18
C LYS A 250 -3.64 -18.21 -9.92
N GLY A 251 -2.96 -17.07 -10.09
CA GLY A 251 -2.44 -16.27 -8.97
C GLY A 251 -3.54 -15.84 -8.01
N LEU A 252 -4.66 -15.36 -8.54
CA LEU A 252 -5.82 -14.97 -7.74
C LEU A 252 -6.37 -16.16 -6.93
N ARG A 253 -6.57 -17.32 -7.57
CA ARG A 253 -7.06 -18.52 -6.87
C ARG A 253 -6.11 -18.99 -5.78
N MET A 254 -4.80 -18.80 -5.93
CA MET A 254 -3.82 -19.08 -4.89
C MET A 254 -4.10 -18.22 -3.63
N PHE A 255 -4.26 -16.91 -3.78
CA PHE A 255 -4.55 -16.02 -2.66
C PHE A 255 -5.89 -16.32 -2.01
N GLN A 256 -6.92 -16.62 -2.79
CA GLN A 256 -8.23 -17.03 -2.27
C GLN A 256 -8.12 -18.31 -1.42
N LYS A 257 -7.34 -19.30 -1.88
CA LYS A 257 -7.12 -20.57 -1.16
C LYS A 257 -6.44 -20.38 0.19
N VAL A 258 -5.54 -19.41 0.30
CA VAL A 258 -4.84 -19.06 1.56
C VAL A 258 -5.53 -17.92 2.32
N GLN A 259 -6.75 -17.55 1.93
CA GLN A 259 -7.60 -16.54 2.58
C GLN A 259 -6.96 -15.14 2.67
N VAL A 260 -6.08 -14.80 1.73
CA VAL A 260 -5.55 -13.45 1.59
C VAL A 260 -6.49 -12.63 0.70
N PRO A 261 -6.99 -11.47 1.16
CA PRO A 261 -7.85 -10.60 0.35
C PRO A 261 -7.13 -10.16 -0.94
N VAL A 262 -7.80 -10.29 -2.09
CA VAL A 262 -7.30 -9.74 -3.34
C VAL A 262 -7.82 -8.32 -3.50
N LEU A 263 -6.91 -7.34 -3.44
CA LEU A 263 -7.22 -5.91 -3.56
C LEU A 263 -7.61 -5.52 -4.99
N GLY A 264 -7.20 -6.30 -5.98
CA GLY A 264 -7.64 -6.14 -7.35
C GLY A 264 -6.59 -6.51 -8.40
N ILE A 265 -6.96 -6.24 -9.67
CA ILE A 265 -6.09 -6.42 -10.84
C ILE A 265 -5.62 -5.07 -11.35
N LEU A 266 -4.31 -4.94 -11.59
CA LEU A 266 -3.69 -3.84 -12.33
C LEU A 266 -3.32 -4.33 -13.72
N GLU A 267 -3.78 -3.64 -14.77
CA GLU A 267 -3.36 -3.87 -16.15
C GLU A 267 -2.15 -3.00 -16.46
N ASN A 268 -0.98 -3.59 -16.53
CA ASN A 268 0.26 -2.90 -16.89
C ASN A 268 0.52 -3.02 -18.40
N MET A 269 1.31 -2.10 -18.94
CA MET A 269 1.61 -2.02 -20.39
C MET A 269 0.34 -1.99 -21.24
N SER A 270 -0.70 -1.33 -20.74
CA SER A 270 -2.06 -1.37 -21.31
C SER A 270 -2.11 -0.74 -22.70
N TYR A 271 -1.46 0.38 -22.87
CA TYR A 271 -1.39 1.09 -24.16
C TYR A 271 -0.10 1.91 -24.28
N PHE A 272 0.25 2.24 -25.51
CA PHE A 272 1.31 3.18 -25.85
C PHE A 272 0.70 4.41 -26.52
N THR A 273 1.12 5.61 -26.09
CA THR A 273 0.77 6.88 -26.72
C THR A 273 2.06 7.49 -27.29
N PRO A 274 2.21 7.57 -28.63
CA PRO A 274 3.37 8.19 -29.24
C PRO A 274 3.46 9.69 -28.88
N PRO A 275 4.65 10.22 -28.62
CA PRO A 275 4.81 11.65 -28.27
C PRO A 275 4.33 12.64 -29.34
N ASP A 276 4.42 12.24 -30.60
CA ASP A 276 3.98 13.01 -31.78
C ASP A 276 2.48 12.86 -32.10
N LEU A 277 1.79 11.91 -31.45
CA LEU A 277 0.37 11.64 -31.61
C LEU A 277 -0.32 11.45 -30.23
N PRO A 278 -0.40 12.50 -29.41
CA PRO A 278 -0.83 12.38 -27.99
C PRO A 278 -2.28 11.93 -27.83
N ASP A 279 -3.12 12.08 -28.84
CA ASP A 279 -4.53 11.65 -28.81
C ASP A 279 -4.73 10.21 -29.26
N ARG A 280 -3.67 9.51 -29.68
CA ARG A 280 -3.77 8.11 -30.16
C ARG A 280 -3.19 7.13 -29.16
N LYS A 281 -3.96 6.09 -28.87
CA LYS A 281 -3.54 4.94 -28.05
C LYS A 281 -3.37 3.70 -28.92
N TYR A 282 -2.23 3.02 -28.76
CA TYR A 282 -1.95 1.75 -29.42
C TYR A 282 -1.91 0.64 -28.36
N TYR A 283 -2.77 -0.34 -28.51
CA TYR A 283 -2.94 -1.44 -27.56
C TYR A 283 -2.09 -2.65 -27.99
N LEU A 284 -0.80 -2.62 -27.69
CA LEU A 284 0.18 -3.59 -28.19
C LEU A 284 -0.05 -5.01 -27.65
N TYR A 285 -0.61 -5.13 -26.46
CA TYR A 285 -0.89 -6.41 -25.79
C TYR A 285 -2.39 -6.75 -25.73
N GLY A 286 -3.24 -6.11 -26.52
CA GLY A 286 -4.68 -6.22 -26.43
C GLY A 286 -5.27 -5.07 -25.59
N ARG A 287 -6.60 -5.05 -25.42
CA ARG A 287 -7.32 -3.95 -24.79
C ARG A 287 -8.29 -4.43 -23.72
N GLY A 288 -8.18 -3.88 -22.50
CA GLY A 288 -9.14 -4.04 -21.41
C GLY A 288 -9.31 -5.49 -20.92
N GLY A 289 -8.29 -6.35 -21.10
CA GLY A 289 -8.34 -7.73 -20.65
C GLY A 289 -8.36 -7.85 -19.13
N GLY A 290 -7.58 -6.99 -18.46
CA GLY A 290 -7.56 -6.92 -16.99
C GLY A 290 -8.89 -6.47 -16.41
N GLU A 291 -9.51 -5.45 -16.99
CA GLU A 291 -10.82 -4.95 -16.55
C GLU A 291 -11.92 -6.01 -16.72
N ARG A 292 -12.00 -6.66 -17.89
CA ARG A 292 -12.96 -7.76 -18.12
C ARG A 292 -12.73 -8.90 -17.12
N THR A 293 -11.48 -9.28 -16.89
CA THR A 293 -11.16 -10.36 -15.94
C THR A 293 -11.52 -9.99 -14.51
N ALA A 294 -11.30 -8.73 -14.11
CA ALA A 294 -11.70 -8.24 -12.80
C ALA A 294 -13.22 -8.31 -12.62
N ALA A 295 -13.99 -7.86 -13.62
CA ALA A 295 -15.44 -7.94 -13.60
C ALA A 295 -15.98 -9.38 -13.56
N GLU A 296 -15.40 -10.30 -14.35
CA GLU A 296 -15.78 -11.72 -14.35
C GLU A 296 -15.51 -12.43 -13.01
N LEU A 297 -14.52 -11.96 -12.25
CA LEU A 297 -14.10 -12.56 -10.99
C LEU A 297 -14.65 -11.81 -9.76
N ASP A 298 -15.47 -10.78 -9.99
CA ASP A 298 -16.04 -9.90 -8.95
C ASP A 298 -14.97 -9.33 -8.01
N ILE A 299 -13.88 -8.83 -8.60
CA ILE A 299 -12.79 -8.17 -7.87
C ILE A 299 -12.53 -6.78 -8.44
N PRO A 300 -11.97 -5.84 -7.66
CA PRO A 300 -11.71 -4.49 -8.14
C PRO A 300 -10.73 -4.45 -9.31
N PHE A 301 -11.02 -3.57 -10.30
CA PHE A 301 -10.05 -3.16 -11.30
C PHE A 301 -9.29 -1.92 -10.80
N LEU A 302 -7.98 -2.06 -10.63
CA LEU A 302 -7.15 -1.01 -10.04
C LEU A 302 -6.74 0.07 -11.04
N GLY A 303 -6.83 -0.24 -12.34
CA GLY A 303 -6.55 0.70 -13.42
C GLY A 303 -5.54 0.18 -14.43
N GLU A 304 -5.15 1.08 -15.31
CA GLU A 304 -4.23 0.85 -16.42
C GLU A 304 -2.95 1.66 -16.22
N VAL A 305 -1.78 1.04 -16.46
CA VAL A 305 -0.52 1.74 -16.55
C VAL A 305 -0.07 1.71 -18.02
N PRO A 306 0.20 2.87 -18.64
CA PRO A 306 0.65 2.93 -20.02
C PRO A 306 2.09 2.42 -20.18
N ILE A 307 2.46 2.10 -21.40
CA ILE A 307 3.86 1.95 -21.80
C ILE A 307 4.45 3.35 -21.89
N ASP A 308 5.53 3.60 -21.14
CA ASP A 308 6.29 4.85 -21.15
C ASP A 308 7.78 4.51 -21.10
N THR A 309 8.56 5.02 -22.05
CA THR A 309 10.01 4.73 -22.15
C THR A 309 10.76 5.15 -20.90
N ARG A 310 10.29 6.20 -20.22
CA ARG A 310 10.88 6.71 -18.97
C ARG A 310 10.75 5.72 -17.80
N ILE A 311 9.81 4.77 -17.86
CA ILE A 311 9.74 3.68 -16.87
C ILE A 311 10.98 2.80 -16.98
N VAL A 312 11.38 2.45 -18.20
CA VAL A 312 12.56 1.61 -18.45
C VAL A 312 13.85 2.40 -18.17
N GLU A 313 13.97 3.57 -18.76
CA GLU A 313 15.14 4.45 -18.58
C GLU A 313 15.39 4.77 -17.10
N GLY A 314 14.32 5.14 -16.37
CA GLY A 314 14.40 5.42 -14.94
C GLY A 314 14.69 4.17 -14.11
N GLY A 315 14.10 3.02 -14.47
CA GLY A 315 14.36 1.74 -13.81
C GLY A 315 15.82 1.32 -13.94
N ASP A 316 16.39 1.40 -15.14
CA ASP A 316 17.78 1.05 -15.40
C ASP A 316 18.78 2.04 -14.74
N ALA A 317 18.37 3.29 -14.57
CA ALA A 317 19.14 4.32 -13.88
C ALA A 317 18.97 4.29 -12.34
N GLY A 318 18.09 3.44 -11.79
CA GLY A 318 17.80 3.41 -10.36
C GLY A 318 16.99 4.62 -9.87
N THR A 319 16.28 5.28 -10.77
CA THR A 319 15.47 6.48 -10.52
C THR A 319 14.05 6.29 -11.06
N PRO A 320 13.16 5.61 -10.30
CA PRO A 320 11.82 5.24 -10.76
C PRO A 320 10.97 6.42 -11.24
N ILE A 321 10.05 6.18 -12.19
CA ILE A 321 9.29 7.22 -12.89
C ILE A 321 8.49 8.14 -11.95
N VAL A 322 7.97 7.62 -10.86
CA VAL A 322 7.26 8.43 -9.85
C VAL A 322 8.15 9.52 -9.26
N SER A 323 9.47 9.28 -9.20
CA SER A 323 10.45 10.26 -8.69
C SER A 323 10.91 11.25 -9.76
N ILE A 324 11.12 10.80 -11.01
CA ILE A 324 11.73 11.63 -12.07
C ILE A 324 10.72 12.38 -12.94
N ALA A 325 9.49 11.86 -13.05
CA ALA A 325 8.43 12.44 -13.87
C ALA A 325 7.06 12.31 -13.15
N PRO A 326 6.89 12.93 -11.96
CA PRO A 326 5.70 12.77 -11.12
C PRO A 326 4.39 13.17 -11.81
N ASP A 327 4.45 14.13 -12.74
CA ASP A 327 3.27 14.62 -13.48
C ASP A 327 2.95 13.79 -14.74
N SER A 328 3.73 12.75 -15.03
CA SER A 328 3.47 11.88 -16.19
C SER A 328 2.23 11.02 -16.00
N VAL A 329 1.59 10.63 -17.11
CA VAL A 329 0.41 9.73 -17.08
C VAL A 329 0.73 8.42 -16.35
N ALA A 330 1.93 7.86 -16.56
CA ALA A 330 2.36 6.64 -15.91
C ALA A 330 2.59 6.83 -14.39
N ALA A 331 3.23 7.92 -13.96
CA ALA A 331 3.41 8.22 -12.53
C ALA A 331 2.06 8.46 -11.83
N ASN A 332 1.15 9.20 -12.49
CA ASN A 332 -0.20 9.41 -11.99
C ASN A 332 -0.98 8.09 -11.83
N ALA A 333 -0.82 7.13 -12.76
CA ALA A 333 -1.44 5.82 -12.65
C ALA A 333 -0.97 5.05 -11.39
N PHE A 334 0.33 5.13 -11.03
CA PHE A 334 0.85 4.55 -9.80
C PHE A 334 0.38 5.32 -8.56
N THR A 335 0.24 6.64 -8.63
CA THR A 335 -0.27 7.49 -7.56
C THR A 335 -1.76 7.19 -7.27
N ASP A 336 -2.55 6.97 -8.31
CA ASP A 336 -3.95 6.55 -8.21
C ASP A 336 -4.07 5.12 -7.64
N LEU A 337 -3.20 4.22 -8.09
CA LEU A 337 -3.09 2.87 -7.54
C LEU A 337 -2.86 2.92 -6.02
N ALA A 338 -1.90 3.72 -5.57
CA ALA A 338 -1.59 3.88 -4.14
C ALA A 338 -2.81 4.36 -3.34
N GLY A 339 -3.55 5.33 -3.87
CA GLY A 339 -4.79 5.82 -3.24
C GLY A 339 -5.87 4.74 -3.15
N LYS A 340 -6.09 3.98 -4.22
CA LYS A 340 -7.07 2.88 -4.24
C LYS A 340 -6.71 1.77 -3.26
N ILE A 341 -5.44 1.38 -3.19
CA ILE A 341 -4.97 0.33 -2.28
C ILE A 341 -5.11 0.76 -0.81
N ALA A 342 -4.66 1.97 -0.48
CA ALA A 342 -4.79 2.50 0.87
C ALA A 342 -6.25 2.52 1.34
N ARG A 343 -7.16 2.98 0.47
CA ARG A 343 -8.61 2.98 0.71
C ARG A 343 -9.17 1.59 0.96
N GLN A 344 -8.84 0.61 0.10
CA GLN A 344 -9.36 -0.75 0.24
C GLN A 344 -8.91 -1.42 1.53
N LEU A 345 -7.66 -1.21 1.95
CA LEU A 345 -7.14 -1.75 3.21
C LEU A 345 -7.90 -1.20 4.42
N VAL A 346 -8.24 0.09 4.41
CA VAL A 346 -9.06 0.71 5.46
C VAL A 346 -10.44 0.06 5.53
N VAL A 347 -11.11 -0.10 4.38
CA VAL A 347 -12.43 -0.75 4.32
C VAL A 347 -12.38 -2.21 4.79
N LEU A 348 -11.32 -2.93 4.46
CA LEU A 348 -11.11 -4.31 4.90
C LEU A 348 -10.87 -4.39 6.42
N ALA A 349 -10.07 -3.48 6.98
CA ALA A 349 -9.80 -3.44 8.41
C ALA A 349 -11.06 -3.19 9.26
N GLU A 350 -12.00 -2.38 8.76
CA GLU A 350 -13.26 -2.13 9.47
C GLU A 350 -14.29 -3.27 9.37
N ARG A 351 -14.21 -4.09 8.32
CA ARG A 351 -15.10 -5.26 8.17
C ARG A 351 -14.71 -6.43 9.07
N GLN A 352 -13.50 -6.42 9.62
CA GLN A 352 -13.08 -7.41 10.61
C GLN A 352 -13.61 -6.96 11.97
N PRO A 353 -14.41 -7.80 12.69
CA PRO A 353 -14.81 -7.49 14.05
C PRO A 353 -13.53 -7.34 14.88
N ALA A 354 -13.45 -6.26 15.66
CA ALA A 354 -12.42 -6.16 16.69
C ALA A 354 -12.45 -7.47 17.48
N VAL A 355 -11.30 -8.15 17.56
CA VAL A 355 -11.16 -9.31 18.44
C VAL A 355 -11.43 -8.75 19.84
N ALA A 356 -12.61 -9.04 20.37
CA ALA A 356 -12.93 -8.69 21.74
C ALA A 356 -11.86 -9.37 22.59
N ASP A 357 -11.21 -8.59 23.48
CA ASP A 357 -10.38 -9.12 24.54
C ASP A 357 -11.23 -10.07 25.39
N THR A 358 -11.35 -11.30 24.93
CA THR A 358 -11.88 -12.38 25.74
C THR A 358 -10.76 -12.82 26.66
N ASN A 359 -10.53 -12.03 27.70
CA ASN A 359 -9.89 -12.53 28.91
C ASN A 359 -10.79 -13.65 29.48
N ILE A 360 -10.58 -14.87 29.01
CA ILE A 360 -11.15 -16.06 29.64
C ILE A 360 -10.41 -16.22 30.97
N THR A 361 -10.95 -15.64 32.02
CA THR A 361 -10.54 -15.97 33.40
C THR A 361 -11.10 -17.35 33.71
N TRP A 362 -10.24 -18.35 33.75
CA TRP A 362 -10.58 -19.66 34.28
C TRP A 362 -10.84 -19.48 35.78
N ALA A 363 -12.10 -19.69 36.20
CA ALA A 363 -12.41 -19.83 37.61
C ALA A 363 -11.76 -21.14 38.10
N THR A 364 -10.75 -21.04 38.93
CA THR A 364 -10.25 -22.19 39.67
C THR A 364 -11.25 -22.47 40.78
N ASP A 365 -12.04 -23.55 40.64
CA ASP A 365 -12.80 -24.11 41.72
C ASP A 365 -11.82 -24.54 42.82
N GLN A 366 -11.78 -23.78 43.90
CA GLN A 366 -11.20 -24.26 45.14
C GLN A 366 -12.21 -25.26 45.74
N GLU A 367 -11.88 -26.54 45.61
CA GLU A 367 -12.50 -27.58 46.43
C GLU A 367 -12.19 -27.32 47.90
N THR A 368 -13.23 -27.00 48.65
CA THR A 368 -13.24 -27.11 50.07
C THR A 368 -13.49 -28.59 50.44
N GLY A 369 -12.51 -29.22 50.99
CA GLY A 369 -12.59 -30.49 51.72
C GLY A 369 -11.87 -30.37 53.04
#